data_dcb24c6986e9123d8b7f290a14bc5d79
#
_entry.id   dcb24c6986e9123d8b7f290a14bc5d79
#
_cell.length_a   1.000
_cell.length_b   1.000
_cell.length_c   1.000
_cell.angle_alpha   90.00
_cell.angle_beta   90.00
_cell.angle_gamma   90.00
#
_symmetry.space_group_name_H-M   'P 1'
#
loop_
_entity.id
_entity.type
_entity.pdbx_description
1 polymer ?
#
loop_
_entity_poly.entity_id
_entity_poly.type
_entity_poly.pdbx_seq_one_letter_code
_entity_poly.pdbx_strand_id
1 'polypeptide(L)'
;MRLRVSFLFSALVLGISSSSTRGGLGASSLVLEATFTSVANGWVKVERWRDMNPNFIQEDFPPDGRGDQDGQRATFFGTSRPHSSQFLLYYAPGWDTNPRPVPVLLVHGANYNADLAWANPAEAGPYACGAATCPSTGLMQFLSARGYKVFAINFPHRQGDNYFWAQLIRDAIQVVKARTGAAHVDIVAWSKGAFAARMYVSGVRTWGDAYANDVRKLVLIGSPNAGTDWTFRHGWSHNFLIWPECGGRVNGPSPHTGMVCWGLWRFHPELSVYRTPTGDFFPGARQMLARWDGVYPLPLWEQDSWSTYYGGWGVYTFGYGIQFAIDQGSLVSAVLNASIPASVQVYLLSGNAADIPGIHNEHTGPSDGIVFVASSANTRGINTVSGNVILNGLNHLKLIWADAAMNQIESWLQ
;
A
#
# COMPACT_ATOMS: atom_id res chain seq x y z
N MET A 1 22.53 38.41 -72.39
CA MET A 1 23.51 38.78 -71.37
C MET A 1 23.06 38.26 -70.06
N ARG A 2 23.46 37.04 -69.70
CA ARG A 2 23.09 36.37 -68.40
C ARG A 2 24.39 36.16 -67.61
N LEU A 3 24.47 36.86 -66.48
CA LEU A 3 25.55 36.72 -65.52
C LEU A 3 25.31 35.45 -64.66
N ARG A 4 26.28 34.54 -64.65
CA ARG A 4 26.34 33.42 -63.72
C ARG A 4 27.23 33.86 -62.57
N VAL A 5 26.66 33.85 -61.37
CA VAL A 5 27.39 34.00 -60.09
C VAL A 5 27.60 32.62 -59.51
N SER A 6 28.84 32.19 -59.39
CA SER A 6 29.25 30.95 -58.69
C SER A 6 29.51 31.28 -57.25
N PHE A 7 28.76 30.56 -56.32
CA PHE A 7 29.07 30.56 -54.90
C PHE A 7 29.93 29.36 -54.56
N LEU A 8 31.15 29.62 -54.08
CA LEU A 8 31.97 28.62 -53.41
C LEU A 8 31.46 28.40 -51.98
N PHE A 9 31.07 27.17 -51.65
CA PHE A 9 30.83 26.73 -50.29
C PHE A 9 32.13 26.12 -49.74
N SER A 10 32.72 26.82 -48.75
CA SER A 10 33.75 26.21 -47.89
C SER A 10 33.12 25.41 -46.79
N ALA A 11 33.31 24.07 -46.80
CA ALA A 11 32.87 23.20 -45.72
C ALA A 11 33.84 23.30 -44.54
N LEU A 12 33.34 23.88 -43.44
CA LEU A 12 34.05 23.86 -42.16
C LEU A 12 33.68 22.56 -41.42
N VAL A 13 34.64 21.60 -41.35
CA VAL A 13 34.48 20.38 -40.57
C VAL A 13 34.73 20.75 -39.11
N LEU A 14 33.67 20.89 -38.32
CA LEU A 14 33.72 20.94 -36.86
C LEU A 14 33.81 19.51 -36.32
N GLY A 15 34.98 19.12 -35.83
CA GLY A 15 35.19 17.88 -35.08
C GLY A 15 34.41 17.94 -33.76
N ILE A 16 33.34 17.13 -33.66
CA ILE A 16 32.62 16.92 -32.41
C ILE A 16 33.43 15.83 -31.63
N SER A 17 34.23 16.28 -30.65
CA SER A 17 34.76 15.41 -29.62
C SER A 17 33.60 14.99 -28.71
N SER A 18 33.16 13.73 -28.82
CA SER A 18 32.26 13.08 -27.89
C SER A 18 32.99 12.91 -26.55
N SER A 19 32.79 13.85 -25.65
CA SER A 19 33.05 13.64 -24.22
C SER A 19 31.98 12.69 -23.69
N SER A 20 32.36 11.43 -23.48
CA SER A 20 31.56 10.49 -22.68
C SER A 20 31.45 11.05 -21.25
N THR A 21 30.40 11.74 -20.95
CA THR A 21 30.01 11.99 -19.58
C THR A 21 29.70 10.64 -18.94
N ARG A 22 30.64 10.13 -18.15
CA ARG A 22 30.34 9.12 -17.12
C ARG A 22 29.23 9.72 -16.27
N GLY A 23 28.05 9.10 -16.32
CA GLY A 23 26.97 9.43 -15.43
C GLY A 23 27.45 9.31 -14.00
N GLY A 24 27.66 10.43 -13.36
CA GLY A 24 27.86 10.47 -11.91
C GLY A 24 26.63 9.83 -11.27
N LEU A 25 26.86 8.90 -10.34
CA LEU A 25 25.85 8.45 -9.41
C LEU A 25 25.26 9.72 -8.79
N GLY A 26 24.00 10.05 -9.15
CA GLY A 26 23.31 11.19 -8.59
C GLY A 26 23.35 11.07 -7.06
N ALA A 27 23.67 12.18 -6.40
CA ALA A 27 23.60 12.25 -4.95
C ALA A 27 22.21 11.75 -4.54
N SER A 28 22.15 10.86 -3.54
CA SER A 28 20.88 10.33 -3.02
C SER A 28 19.93 11.51 -2.75
N SER A 29 18.74 11.45 -3.32
CA SER A 29 17.71 12.46 -3.06
C SER A 29 17.17 12.39 -1.62
N LEU A 30 17.62 11.41 -0.84
CA LEU A 30 17.14 11.12 0.51
C LEU A 30 17.84 12.00 1.55
N VAL A 31 17.03 12.67 2.36
CA VAL A 31 17.48 13.50 3.49
C VAL A 31 16.93 12.94 4.79
N LEU A 32 17.82 12.69 5.76
CA LEU A 32 17.44 12.39 7.14
C LEU A 32 17.03 13.69 7.83
N GLU A 33 15.76 13.86 8.17
CA GLU A 33 15.23 15.07 8.81
C GLU A 33 15.29 15.00 10.34
N ALA A 34 15.04 13.82 10.94
CA ALA A 34 15.04 13.66 12.38
C ALA A 34 15.27 12.20 12.81
N THR A 35 15.75 12.01 14.03
CA THR A 35 15.88 10.70 14.69
C THR A 35 15.24 10.77 16.07
N PHE A 36 14.40 9.77 16.39
CA PHE A 36 13.70 9.64 17.67
C PHE A 36 14.12 8.35 18.34
N THR A 37 14.49 8.41 19.63
CA THR A 37 14.94 7.25 20.43
C THR A 37 13.98 6.90 21.56
N SER A 38 13.06 7.81 21.90
CA SER A 38 11.96 7.52 22.82
C SER A 38 10.75 7.05 22.03
N VAL A 39 10.67 5.73 21.80
CA VAL A 39 9.68 5.11 20.92
C VAL A 39 8.94 4.01 21.68
N ALA A 40 7.63 3.97 21.53
CA ALA A 40 6.78 2.93 22.14
C ALA A 40 6.89 1.58 21.40
N ASN A 41 6.15 0.59 21.90
CA ASN A 41 5.93 -0.71 21.28
C ASN A 41 7.20 -1.54 21.01
N GLY A 42 8.29 -1.26 21.76
CA GLY A 42 9.51 -2.06 21.68
C GLY A 42 10.45 -1.72 20.51
N TRP A 43 10.18 -0.67 19.76
CA TRP A 43 11.13 -0.15 18.79
C TRP A 43 12.31 0.56 19.46
N VAL A 44 13.50 0.49 18.86
CA VAL A 44 14.71 1.12 19.40
C VAL A 44 14.80 2.60 19.02
N LYS A 45 14.49 2.89 17.77
CA LYS A 45 14.47 4.25 17.21
C LYS A 45 13.58 4.33 16.00
N VAL A 46 13.22 5.58 15.63
CA VAL A 46 12.56 5.93 14.38
C VAL A 46 13.35 7.05 13.71
N GLU A 47 13.55 6.94 12.42
CA GLU A 47 14.13 8.00 11.60
C GLU A 47 13.05 8.55 10.66
N ARG A 48 12.93 9.89 10.58
CA ARG A 48 12.11 10.56 9.56
C ARG A 48 13.00 10.92 8.38
N TRP A 49 12.64 10.40 7.24
CA TRP A 49 13.31 10.64 5.97
C TRP A 49 12.43 11.40 5.00
N ARG A 50 13.04 12.13 4.08
CA ARG A 50 12.38 12.79 2.95
C ARG A 50 13.11 12.47 1.65
N ASP A 51 12.36 12.07 0.63
CA ASP A 51 12.85 12.08 -0.75
C ASP A 51 12.62 13.48 -1.35
N MET A 52 13.67 14.08 -1.89
CA MET A 52 13.64 15.39 -2.51
C MET A 52 13.20 15.38 -3.98
N ASN A 53 12.71 14.24 -4.48
CA ASN A 53 12.23 14.13 -5.84
C ASN A 53 11.00 15.03 -6.04
N PRO A 54 11.01 15.94 -7.05
CA PRO A 54 9.95 16.92 -7.25
C PRO A 54 8.60 16.32 -7.73
N ASN A 55 8.56 15.05 -8.07
CA ASN A 55 7.31 14.38 -8.44
C ASN A 55 6.42 14.03 -7.24
N PHE A 56 6.96 14.07 -6.03
CA PHE A 56 6.12 13.99 -4.84
C PHE A 56 5.32 15.30 -4.67
N ILE A 57 4.04 15.14 -4.35
CA ILE A 57 3.13 16.27 -4.13
C ILE A 57 2.52 16.19 -2.72
N GLN A 58 1.93 17.27 -2.24
CA GLN A 58 1.04 17.17 -1.09
C GLN A 58 -0.23 16.43 -1.52
N GLU A 59 -0.49 15.28 -0.91
CA GLU A 59 -1.73 14.55 -1.14
C GLU A 59 -2.92 15.22 -0.43
N ASP A 60 -4.12 15.00 -0.95
CA ASP A 60 -5.35 15.45 -0.33
C ASP A 60 -5.74 14.52 0.83
N PHE A 61 -5.97 15.11 2.00
CA PHE A 61 -6.44 14.36 3.17
C PHE A 61 -7.93 14.54 3.36
N PRO A 62 -8.68 13.48 3.66
CA PRO A 62 -10.11 13.59 3.96
C PRO A 62 -10.39 14.60 5.08
N PRO A 63 -11.43 15.45 4.94
CA PRO A 63 -11.77 16.45 5.97
C PRO A 63 -12.06 15.85 7.35
N ASP A 64 -12.46 14.59 7.41
CA ASP A 64 -12.78 13.87 8.66
C ASP A 64 -11.57 13.24 9.36
N GLY A 65 -10.37 13.41 8.82
CA GLY A 65 -9.13 12.97 9.44
C GLY A 65 -8.77 11.48 9.24
N ARG A 66 -9.51 10.73 8.44
CA ARG A 66 -9.23 9.29 8.25
C ARG A 66 -7.87 8.97 7.64
N GLY A 67 -7.31 9.85 6.86
CA GLY A 67 -5.96 9.71 6.30
C GLY A 67 -4.86 10.17 7.24
N ASP A 68 -5.23 10.89 8.29
CA ASP A 68 -4.32 11.60 9.17
C ASP A 68 -3.45 10.63 10.00
N GLN A 69 -2.25 11.05 10.30
CA GLN A 69 -1.39 10.42 11.30
C GLN A 69 -1.87 10.76 12.71
N ASP A 70 -1.67 9.85 13.64
CA ASP A 70 -2.06 9.98 15.03
C ASP A 70 -0.94 9.58 16.00
N GLY A 71 -1.15 9.82 17.29
CA GLY A 71 -0.24 9.41 18.37
C GLY A 71 1.21 9.80 18.11
N GLN A 72 2.13 8.89 18.41
CA GLN A 72 3.57 9.13 18.24
C GLN A 72 3.96 9.36 16.76
N ARG A 73 3.19 8.84 15.81
CA ARG A 73 3.47 9.00 14.35
C ARG A 73 3.28 10.43 13.92
N ALA A 74 2.20 11.09 14.36
CA ALA A 74 1.99 12.52 14.11
C ALA A 74 3.14 13.36 14.70
N THR A 75 3.62 13.00 15.89
CA THR A 75 4.80 13.63 16.53
C THR A 75 6.07 13.41 15.69
N PHE A 76 6.31 12.19 15.24
CA PHE A 76 7.50 11.87 14.46
C PHE A 76 7.49 12.51 13.07
N PHE A 77 6.34 12.60 12.42
CA PHE A 77 6.19 13.36 11.18
C PHE A 77 6.25 14.89 11.40
N GLY A 78 5.91 15.35 12.61
CA GLY A 78 5.76 16.78 12.94
C GLY A 78 4.42 17.37 12.49
N THR A 79 3.52 16.56 11.96
CA THR A 79 2.18 16.95 11.52
C THR A 79 1.29 15.69 11.40
N SER A 80 -0.03 15.86 11.48
CA SER A 80 -0.98 14.80 11.15
C SER A 80 -1.12 14.54 9.65
N ARG A 81 -0.70 15.51 8.80
CA ARG A 81 -0.81 15.46 7.32
C ARG A 81 0.54 15.66 6.66
N PRO A 82 1.44 14.66 6.74
CA PRO A 82 2.78 14.77 6.17
C PRO A 82 2.76 14.86 4.65
N HIS A 83 3.79 15.47 4.08
CA HIS A 83 4.01 15.46 2.64
C HIS A 83 4.29 14.04 2.13
N SER A 84 3.81 13.67 0.94
CA SER A 84 3.95 12.33 0.37
C SER A 84 5.40 11.86 0.19
N SER A 85 6.36 12.78 0.18
CA SER A 85 7.80 12.47 0.10
C SER A 85 8.43 12.03 1.42
N GLN A 86 7.71 12.12 2.54
CA GLN A 86 8.22 11.73 3.85
C GLN A 86 7.87 10.28 4.17
N PHE A 87 8.72 9.62 4.94
CA PHE A 87 8.40 8.34 5.58
C PHE A 87 9.11 8.22 6.92
N LEU A 88 8.58 7.35 7.78
CA LEU A 88 9.26 6.95 9.01
C LEU A 88 9.83 5.56 8.82
N LEU A 89 11.11 5.38 9.14
CA LEU A 89 11.76 4.08 9.20
C LEU A 89 11.96 3.70 10.66
N TYR A 90 11.36 2.62 11.08
CA TYR A 90 11.39 2.03 12.41
C TYR A 90 12.47 0.95 12.48
N TYR A 91 13.17 0.88 13.59
CA TYR A 91 14.29 -0.03 13.86
C TYR A 91 13.95 -0.93 15.04
N ALA A 92 13.93 -2.24 14.83
CA ALA A 92 13.68 -3.21 15.88
C ALA A 92 14.95 -3.48 16.75
N PRO A 93 14.82 -4.04 17.95
CA PRO A 93 15.97 -4.52 18.71
C PRO A 93 16.83 -5.48 17.89
N GLY A 94 18.15 -5.32 17.96
CA GLY A 94 19.11 -6.14 17.22
C GLY A 94 19.22 -5.84 15.73
N TRP A 95 18.64 -4.73 15.23
CA TRP A 95 18.72 -4.35 13.82
C TRP A 95 20.15 -4.27 13.26
N ASP A 96 21.15 -4.02 14.12
CA ASP A 96 22.59 -3.90 13.77
C ASP A 96 23.41 -5.09 14.23
N THR A 97 22.98 -5.81 15.26
CA THR A 97 23.76 -6.87 15.93
C THR A 97 23.26 -8.28 15.68
N ASN A 98 22.00 -8.44 15.30
CA ASN A 98 21.43 -9.76 14.99
C ASN A 98 22.20 -10.47 13.86
N PRO A 99 22.41 -11.81 13.95
CA PRO A 99 23.34 -12.52 13.12
C PRO A 99 22.88 -12.78 11.69
N ARG A 100 21.58 -12.75 11.41
CA ARG A 100 21.09 -13.04 10.07
C ARG A 100 21.50 -11.93 9.09
N PRO A 101 22.16 -12.29 7.96
CA PRO A 101 22.83 -11.28 7.12
C PRO A 101 21.87 -10.42 6.31
N VAL A 102 20.69 -10.94 5.94
CA VAL A 102 19.72 -10.22 5.12
C VAL A 102 18.69 -9.57 6.02
N PRO A 103 18.55 -8.23 6.00
CA PRO A 103 17.56 -7.52 6.77
C PRO A 103 16.15 -7.71 6.20
N VAL A 104 15.14 -7.61 7.06
CA VAL A 104 13.72 -7.71 6.71
C VAL A 104 13.08 -6.34 6.83
N LEU A 105 12.43 -5.88 5.76
CA LEU A 105 11.59 -4.69 5.74
C LEU A 105 10.12 -5.09 5.82
N LEU A 106 9.43 -4.66 6.86
CA LEU A 106 8.00 -4.85 7.08
C LEU A 106 7.22 -3.67 6.49
N VAL A 107 6.20 -3.96 5.66
CA VAL A 107 5.42 -2.96 4.94
C VAL A 107 3.94 -3.12 5.25
N HIS A 108 3.35 -2.15 5.97
CA HIS A 108 1.96 -2.22 6.43
C HIS A 108 0.92 -1.95 5.33
N GLY A 109 -0.34 -2.33 5.59
CA GLY A 109 -1.48 -2.11 4.70
C GLY A 109 -2.18 -0.77 4.89
N ALA A 110 -3.28 -0.59 4.15
CA ALA A 110 -4.14 0.59 4.25
C ALA A 110 -4.69 0.80 5.66
N ASN A 111 -4.86 2.05 6.08
CA ASN A 111 -5.36 2.47 7.40
C ASN A 111 -4.53 2.03 8.61
N TYR A 112 -3.47 1.28 8.39
CA TYR A 112 -2.56 0.80 9.43
C TYR A 112 -1.28 1.65 9.51
N ASN A 113 -0.41 1.27 10.40
CA ASN A 113 0.89 1.85 10.64
C ASN A 113 1.88 0.76 11.10
N ALA A 114 3.14 1.10 11.28
CA ALA A 114 4.17 0.15 11.69
C ALA A 114 3.92 -0.47 13.08
N ASP A 115 3.35 0.31 14.01
CA ASP A 115 3.05 -0.16 15.35
C ASP A 115 1.91 -1.19 15.34
N LEU A 116 0.76 -0.79 14.81
CA LEU A 116 -0.45 -1.60 14.80
C LEU A 116 -0.29 -2.88 13.96
N ALA A 117 0.41 -2.81 12.84
CA ALA A 117 0.61 -3.97 11.98
C ALA A 117 1.64 -4.95 12.53
N TRP A 118 2.73 -4.46 13.13
CA TRP A 118 3.90 -5.29 13.32
C TRP A 118 4.38 -5.43 14.76
N ALA A 119 4.07 -4.45 15.62
CA ALA A 119 4.62 -4.40 16.96
C ALA A 119 3.58 -4.55 18.08
N ASN A 120 2.39 -3.95 17.90
CA ASN A 120 1.34 -3.99 18.92
C ASN A 120 -0.05 -4.02 18.26
N PRO A 121 -0.54 -5.17 17.81
CA PRO A 121 -1.89 -5.30 17.25
C PRO A 121 -3.02 -4.84 18.17
N ALA A 122 -2.78 -4.75 19.48
CA ALA A 122 -3.75 -4.26 20.46
C ALA A 122 -3.81 -2.72 20.58
N GLU A 123 -2.93 -1.97 19.92
CA GLU A 123 -2.83 -0.50 20.06
C GLU A 123 -4.15 0.23 19.81
N ALA A 124 -4.92 -0.20 18.83
CA ALA A 124 -6.20 0.43 18.49
C ALA A 124 -7.40 -0.15 19.27
N GLY A 125 -7.14 -0.95 20.29
CA GLY A 125 -8.16 -1.52 21.16
C GLY A 125 -8.71 -2.89 20.71
N PRO A 126 -9.75 -3.38 21.39
CA PRO A 126 -10.39 -4.64 21.06
C PRO A 126 -10.89 -4.68 19.61
N TYR A 127 -10.84 -5.85 19.00
CA TYR A 127 -11.28 -6.12 17.63
C TYR A 127 -10.45 -5.47 16.51
N ALA A 128 -9.59 -4.50 16.80
CA ALA A 128 -8.77 -3.83 15.78
C ALA A 128 -7.80 -4.77 15.04
N CYS A 129 -7.46 -5.90 15.64
CA CYS A 129 -6.60 -6.93 15.06
C CYS A 129 -7.37 -8.06 14.35
N GLY A 130 -8.68 -7.95 14.19
CA GLY A 130 -9.53 -8.99 13.60
C GLY A 130 -9.94 -10.11 14.57
N ALA A 131 -9.75 -9.93 15.87
CA ALA A 131 -10.15 -10.84 16.93
C ALA A 131 -10.65 -10.09 18.15
N ALA A 132 -11.43 -10.76 19.02
CA ALA A 132 -11.92 -10.15 20.26
C ALA A 132 -10.78 -9.75 21.21
N THR A 133 -9.72 -10.53 21.22
CA THR A 133 -8.50 -10.26 22.00
C THR A 133 -7.32 -10.09 21.06
N CYS A 134 -6.63 -8.97 21.18
CA CYS A 134 -5.46 -8.64 20.38
C CYS A 134 -4.18 -8.82 21.18
N PRO A 135 -3.11 -9.37 20.59
CA PRO A 135 -1.82 -9.46 21.26
C PRO A 135 -1.14 -8.09 21.32
N SER A 136 -0.34 -7.87 22.37
CA SER A 136 0.47 -6.65 22.56
C SER A 136 1.86 -6.74 21.91
N THR A 137 2.17 -7.86 21.25
CA THR A 137 3.41 -8.08 20.48
C THR A 137 3.06 -8.70 19.13
N GLY A 138 3.88 -8.45 18.12
CA GLY A 138 3.61 -8.88 16.75
C GLY A 138 4.84 -9.48 16.05
N LEU A 139 4.78 -9.49 14.74
CA LEU A 139 5.82 -10.09 13.89
C LEU A 139 7.20 -9.45 14.09
N MET A 140 7.26 -8.17 14.43
CA MET A 140 8.53 -7.49 14.70
C MET A 140 9.29 -8.15 15.84
N GLN A 141 8.66 -8.32 17.00
CA GLN A 141 9.29 -8.96 18.17
C GLN A 141 9.59 -10.44 17.89
N PHE A 142 8.66 -11.12 17.22
CA PHE A 142 8.81 -12.53 16.84
C PHE A 142 10.06 -12.78 15.99
N LEU A 143 10.30 -11.97 14.96
CA LEU A 143 11.46 -12.09 14.07
C LEU A 143 12.76 -11.60 14.75
N SER A 144 12.69 -10.47 15.46
CA SER A 144 13.85 -9.90 16.15
C SER A 144 14.44 -10.89 17.17
N ALA A 145 13.58 -11.56 17.97
CA ALA A 145 13.98 -12.58 18.91
C ALA A 145 14.61 -13.84 18.25
N ARG A 146 14.38 -14.02 16.93
CA ARG A 146 14.95 -15.12 16.13
C ARG A 146 16.20 -14.71 15.34
N GLY A 147 16.76 -13.56 15.67
CA GLY A 147 18.02 -13.10 15.11
C GLY A 147 17.93 -12.42 13.75
N TYR A 148 16.73 -11.98 13.33
CA TYR A 148 16.56 -11.16 12.14
C TYR A 148 16.84 -9.68 12.44
N LYS A 149 17.41 -8.97 11.47
CA LYS A 149 17.53 -7.51 11.45
C LYS A 149 16.24 -6.93 10.89
N VAL A 150 15.35 -6.44 11.75
CA VAL A 150 13.99 -6.05 11.37
C VAL A 150 13.85 -4.54 11.32
N PHE A 151 13.24 -4.07 10.23
CA PHE A 151 12.85 -2.69 9.99
C PHE A 151 11.38 -2.64 9.59
N ALA A 152 10.72 -1.50 9.80
CA ALA A 152 9.39 -1.26 9.26
C ALA A 152 9.28 0.16 8.72
N ILE A 153 8.53 0.31 7.62
CA ILE A 153 8.19 1.62 7.07
C ILE A 153 6.81 2.07 7.56
N ASN A 154 6.65 3.38 7.81
CA ASN A 154 5.36 4.03 7.97
C ASN A 154 5.19 5.13 6.94
N PHE A 155 4.07 5.06 6.19
CA PHE A 155 3.78 5.97 5.10
C PHE A 155 3.07 7.25 5.58
N PRO A 156 3.21 8.38 4.87
CA PRO A 156 2.65 9.66 5.28
C PRO A 156 1.13 9.71 5.22
N HIS A 157 0.52 9.13 4.21
CA HIS A 157 -0.93 9.05 4.03
C HIS A 157 -1.39 7.59 4.07
N ARG A 158 -2.31 7.25 4.98
CA ARG A 158 -2.74 5.85 5.23
C ARG A 158 -3.44 5.20 4.03
N GLN A 159 -3.98 6.02 3.13
CA GLN A 159 -4.66 5.61 1.89
C GLN A 159 -4.00 6.22 0.64
N GLY A 160 -2.76 6.68 0.79
CA GLY A 160 -2.02 7.41 -0.24
C GLY A 160 -1.79 6.65 -1.54
N ASP A 161 -1.35 7.37 -2.54
CA ASP A 161 -1.06 6.86 -3.88
C ASP A 161 -0.02 5.73 -3.86
N ASN A 162 -0.29 4.64 -4.56
CA ASN A 162 0.58 3.47 -4.57
C ASN A 162 1.89 3.70 -5.35
N TYR A 163 1.97 4.68 -6.25
CA TYR A 163 3.24 5.08 -6.86
C TYR A 163 4.17 5.72 -5.81
N PHE A 164 3.61 6.58 -4.93
CA PHE A 164 4.37 7.17 -3.82
C PHE A 164 4.82 6.07 -2.85
N TRP A 165 3.92 5.16 -2.47
CA TRP A 165 4.29 4.05 -1.59
C TRP A 165 5.38 3.16 -2.19
N ALA A 166 5.30 2.83 -3.48
CA ALA A 166 6.31 2.02 -4.15
C ALA A 166 7.69 2.70 -4.17
N GLN A 167 7.73 4.03 -4.43
CA GLN A 167 8.97 4.80 -4.36
C GLN A 167 9.52 4.86 -2.93
N LEU A 168 8.68 5.12 -1.93
CA LEU A 168 9.13 5.18 -0.53
C LEU A 168 9.62 3.80 -0.01
N ILE A 169 9.06 2.69 -0.51
CA ILE A 169 9.60 1.34 -0.23
C ILE A 169 11.02 1.21 -0.78
N ARG A 170 11.25 1.64 -2.01
CA ARG A 170 12.60 1.67 -2.61
C ARG A 170 13.55 2.50 -1.76
N ASP A 171 13.13 3.67 -1.31
CA ASP A 171 13.91 4.59 -0.50
C ASP A 171 14.27 3.99 0.87
N ALA A 172 13.28 3.37 1.53
CA ALA A 172 13.51 2.64 2.78
C ALA A 172 14.53 1.50 2.59
N ILE A 173 14.45 0.74 1.48
CA ILE A 173 15.42 -0.30 1.15
C ILE A 173 16.83 0.29 1.02
N GLN A 174 16.99 1.43 0.36
CA GLN A 174 18.30 2.08 0.26
C GLN A 174 18.88 2.44 1.62
N VAL A 175 18.05 3.01 2.51
CA VAL A 175 18.47 3.33 3.88
C VAL A 175 18.86 2.07 4.65
N VAL A 176 18.02 1.02 4.59
CA VAL A 176 18.28 -0.26 5.27
C VAL A 176 19.59 -0.88 4.78
N LYS A 177 19.83 -0.90 3.48
CA LYS A 177 21.09 -1.41 2.90
C LYS A 177 22.29 -0.58 3.35
N ALA A 178 22.18 0.73 3.34
CA ALA A 178 23.26 1.63 3.81
C ALA A 178 23.56 1.43 5.30
N ARG A 179 22.55 1.19 6.14
CA ARG A 179 22.69 0.99 7.59
C ARG A 179 23.26 -0.39 7.95
N THR A 180 22.98 -1.42 7.16
CA THR A 180 23.34 -2.82 7.46
C THR A 180 24.51 -3.33 6.66
N GLY A 181 24.89 -2.67 5.58
CA GLY A 181 25.87 -3.16 4.62
C GLY A 181 25.37 -4.31 3.75
N ALA A 182 24.09 -4.67 3.82
CA ALA A 182 23.52 -5.77 3.07
C ALA A 182 23.36 -5.42 1.58
N ALA A 183 23.62 -6.38 0.69
CA ALA A 183 23.39 -6.20 -0.75
C ALA A 183 21.89 -6.27 -1.11
N HIS A 184 21.13 -7.07 -0.37
CA HIS A 184 19.70 -7.31 -0.59
C HIS A 184 18.91 -7.21 0.71
N VAL A 185 17.59 -7.04 0.57
CA VAL A 185 16.61 -7.12 1.67
C VAL A 185 15.58 -8.20 1.37
N ASP A 186 14.92 -8.70 2.41
CA ASP A 186 13.67 -9.43 2.29
C ASP A 186 12.52 -8.49 2.63
N ILE A 187 11.45 -8.52 1.86
CA ILE A 187 10.24 -7.72 2.11
C ILE A 187 9.14 -8.64 2.63
N VAL A 188 8.52 -8.25 3.73
CA VAL A 188 7.27 -8.83 4.22
C VAL A 188 6.23 -7.73 4.17
N ALA A 189 5.31 -7.83 3.23
CA ALA A 189 4.34 -6.79 2.94
C ALA A 189 2.91 -7.31 3.04
N TRP A 190 2.02 -6.49 3.61
CA TRP A 190 0.64 -6.85 3.84
C TRP A 190 -0.33 -5.93 3.10
N SER A 191 -1.41 -6.55 2.52
CA SER A 191 -2.55 -5.81 1.95
C SER A 191 -2.13 -4.78 0.88
N LYS A 192 -2.54 -3.52 1.00
CA LYS A 192 -2.12 -2.40 0.15
C LYS A 192 -0.60 -2.27 0.08
N GLY A 193 0.10 -2.48 1.19
CA GLY A 193 1.57 -2.44 1.21
C GLY A 193 2.19 -3.53 0.34
N ALA A 194 1.57 -4.72 0.28
CA ALA A 194 2.00 -5.79 -0.60
C ALA A 194 1.78 -5.45 -2.08
N PHE A 195 0.67 -4.78 -2.41
CA PHE A 195 0.43 -4.28 -3.77
C PHE A 195 1.50 -3.25 -4.18
N ALA A 196 1.83 -2.29 -3.32
CA ALA A 196 2.86 -1.29 -3.58
C ALA A 196 4.28 -1.91 -3.66
N ALA A 197 4.60 -2.87 -2.80
CA ALA A 197 5.87 -3.60 -2.86
C ALA A 197 6.00 -4.40 -4.17
N ARG A 198 4.91 -5.04 -4.61
CA ARG A 198 4.85 -5.70 -5.90
C ARG A 198 5.07 -4.72 -7.06
N MET A 199 4.45 -3.51 -7.01
CA MET A 199 4.68 -2.47 -8.01
C MET A 199 6.17 -2.09 -8.10
N TYR A 200 6.84 -1.87 -6.97
CA TYR A 200 8.27 -1.58 -6.95
C TYR A 200 9.09 -2.69 -7.64
N VAL A 201 8.91 -3.93 -7.20
CA VAL A 201 9.72 -5.06 -7.68
C VAL A 201 9.43 -5.40 -9.15
N SER A 202 8.19 -5.21 -9.62
CA SER A 202 7.81 -5.43 -11.02
C SER A 202 8.02 -4.21 -11.93
N GLY A 203 8.50 -3.08 -11.39
CA GLY A 203 8.81 -1.87 -12.16
C GLY A 203 7.58 -1.10 -12.64
N VAL A 204 6.43 -1.27 -12.00
CA VAL A 204 5.20 -0.49 -12.32
C VAL A 204 5.34 0.91 -11.74
N ARG A 205 5.70 1.86 -12.59
CA ARG A 205 5.96 3.26 -12.23
C ARG A 205 5.68 4.19 -13.41
N THR A 206 5.40 5.45 -13.13
CA THR A 206 5.33 6.52 -14.13
C THR A 206 6.49 7.52 -13.98
N TRP A 207 7.15 7.50 -12.85
CA TRP A 207 8.31 8.30 -12.48
C TRP A 207 9.11 7.56 -11.40
N GLY A 208 10.14 8.18 -10.85
CA GLY A 208 10.97 7.60 -9.80
C GLY A 208 12.01 6.61 -10.32
N ASP A 209 12.62 5.90 -9.39
CA ASP A 209 13.73 5.03 -9.68
C ASP A 209 13.29 3.65 -10.16
N ALA A 210 14.05 3.06 -11.06
CA ALA A 210 13.84 1.68 -11.49
C ALA A 210 14.13 0.71 -10.34
N TYR A 211 13.56 -0.48 -10.42
CA TYR A 211 13.88 -1.59 -9.52
C TYR A 211 15.40 -1.88 -9.54
N ALA A 212 16.00 -1.87 -8.38
CA ALA A 212 17.46 -1.96 -8.22
C ALA A 212 18.00 -3.38 -8.09
N ASN A 213 17.20 -4.43 -8.29
CA ASN A 213 17.53 -5.83 -8.06
C ASN A 213 18.07 -6.10 -6.64
N ASP A 214 17.47 -5.45 -5.65
CA ASP A 214 17.90 -5.43 -4.26
C ASP A 214 16.95 -6.17 -3.30
N VAL A 215 15.96 -6.87 -3.84
CA VAL A 215 15.05 -7.73 -3.08
C VAL A 215 15.36 -9.19 -3.36
N ARG A 216 15.64 -9.99 -2.30
CA ARG A 216 15.88 -11.42 -2.38
C ARG A 216 14.57 -12.21 -2.31
N LYS A 217 13.76 -11.94 -1.28
CA LYS A 217 12.47 -12.58 -1.02
C LYS A 217 11.38 -11.52 -0.88
N LEU A 218 10.22 -11.79 -1.48
CA LEU A 218 9.03 -10.94 -1.40
C LEU A 218 7.87 -11.78 -0.87
N VAL A 219 7.48 -11.53 0.37
CA VAL A 219 6.33 -12.18 1.02
C VAL A 219 5.13 -11.24 0.91
N LEU A 220 4.10 -11.67 0.18
CA LEU A 220 2.87 -10.94 -0.08
C LEU A 220 1.74 -11.53 0.78
N ILE A 221 1.31 -10.82 1.81
CA ILE A 221 0.31 -11.26 2.79
C ILE A 221 -1.04 -10.60 2.46
N GLY A 222 -2.09 -11.38 2.21
CA GLY A 222 -3.43 -10.85 1.92
C GLY A 222 -3.43 -9.80 0.81
N SER A 223 -2.50 -9.91 -0.13
CA SER A 223 -2.30 -8.90 -1.18
C SER A 223 -3.45 -8.92 -2.18
N PRO A 224 -4.04 -7.79 -2.56
CA PRO A 224 -4.97 -7.72 -3.68
C PRO A 224 -4.22 -7.83 -5.02
N ASN A 225 -3.55 -8.97 -5.26
CA ASN A 225 -2.71 -9.21 -6.44
C ASN A 225 -3.46 -9.06 -7.76
N ALA A 226 -4.74 -9.47 -7.78
CA ALA A 226 -5.65 -9.25 -8.90
C ALA A 226 -6.76 -8.24 -8.56
N GLY A 227 -6.48 -7.34 -7.61
CA GLY A 227 -7.40 -6.31 -7.18
C GLY A 227 -8.47 -6.77 -6.20
N THR A 228 -9.34 -5.85 -5.81
CA THR A 228 -10.48 -6.07 -4.92
C THR A 228 -11.64 -5.17 -5.34
N ASP A 229 -12.87 -5.59 -5.08
CA ASP A 229 -14.07 -4.78 -5.22
C ASP A 229 -14.82 -4.58 -3.90
N TRP A 230 -14.20 -4.99 -2.79
CA TRP A 230 -14.79 -4.95 -1.46
C TRP A 230 -15.37 -3.58 -1.07
N THR A 231 -14.71 -2.48 -1.44
CA THR A 231 -15.17 -1.11 -1.19
C THR A 231 -16.49 -0.78 -1.86
N PHE A 232 -16.87 -1.49 -2.91
CA PHE A 232 -18.12 -1.29 -3.66
C PHE A 232 -19.13 -2.41 -3.43
N ARG A 233 -18.66 -3.64 -3.23
CA ARG A 233 -19.50 -4.84 -3.18
C ARG A 233 -20.45 -4.86 -1.99
N HIS A 234 -19.99 -4.42 -0.83
CA HIS A 234 -20.77 -4.41 0.41
C HIS A 234 -21.12 -2.99 0.88
N GLY A 235 -21.28 -2.07 -0.05
CA GLY A 235 -21.54 -0.67 0.26
C GLY A 235 -20.37 0.05 0.96
N TRP A 236 -19.17 -0.54 0.96
CA TRP A 236 -17.99 0.02 1.61
C TRP A 236 -17.47 1.29 0.95
N SER A 237 -17.86 1.57 -0.29
CA SER A 237 -17.63 2.89 -0.88
C SER A 237 -18.22 4.00 -0.01
N HIS A 238 -19.26 3.72 0.76
CA HIS A 238 -19.82 4.65 1.73
C HIS A 238 -18.85 4.97 2.88
N ASN A 239 -17.94 4.06 3.23
CA ASN A 239 -16.88 4.36 4.18
C ASN A 239 -15.83 5.33 3.64
N PHE A 240 -15.74 5.45 2.34
CA PHE A 240 -14.87 6.39 1.64
C PHE A 240 -15.63 7.62 1.15
N LEU A 241 -16.90 7.78 1.54
CA LEU A 241 -17.68 8.97 1.30
C LEU A 241 -17.55 9.94 2.46
N ILE A 242 -17.56 11.22 2.12
CA ILE A 242 -17.56 12.31 3.09
C ILE A 242 -18.84 13.07 2.89
N TRP A 243 -19.55 13.30 3.98
CA TRP A 243 -20.86 13.94 3.96
C TRP A 243 -20.77 15.32 4.61
N PRO A 244 -20.60 16.38 3.81
CA PRO A 244 -20.46 17.74 4.34
C PRO A 244 -21.64 18.15 5.20
N GLU A 245 -22.87 17.76 4.84
CA GLU A 245 -24.10 18.03 5.57
C GLU A 245 -24.13 17.33 6.94
N CYS A 246 -23.31 16.31 7.12
CA CYS A 246 -23.10 15.61 8.38
C CYS A 246 -21.88 16.12 9.15
N GLY A 247 -21.39 17.30 8.84
CA GLY A 247 -20.22 17.88 9.47
C GLY A 247 -18.88 17.28 8.97
N GLY A 248 -18.84 16.76 7.74
CA GLY A 248 -17.64 16.22 7.13
C GLY A 248 -17.22 14.85 7.66
N ARG A 249 -18.10 14.15 8.36
CA ARG A 249 -17.84 12.80 8.86
C ARG A 249 -18.15 11.76 7.80
N VAL A 250 -17.37 10.68 7.81
CA VAL A 250 -17.64 9.54 6.98
C VAL A 250 -18.77 8.73 7.55
N ASN A 251 -19.66 8.31 6.68
CA ASN A 251 -20.71 7.37 7.06
C ASN A 251 -20.17 5.98 7.29
N GLY A 252 -20.92 5.20 8.03
CA GLY A 252 -20.66 3.79 8.22
C GLY A 252 -20.75 2.99 6.91
N PRO A 253 -20.49 1.68 6.97
CA PRO A 253 -20.37 0.81 5.82
C PRO A 253 -21.63 0.66 4.98
N SER A 254 -22.78 1.02 5.51
CA SER A 254 -24.06 0.95 4.80
C SER A 254 -24.97 2.10 5.21
N PRO A 255 -25.68 2.74 4.29
CA PRO A 255 -26.70 3.72 4.61
C PRO A 255 -27.84 3.16 5.44
N HIS A 256 -28.01 1.84 5.49
CA HIS A 256 -28.97 1.18 6.37
C HIS A 256 -28.55 1.16 7.84
N THR A 257 -27.28 1.23 8.12
CA THR A 257 -26.76 1.07 9.49
C THR A 257 -26.77 2.36 10.27
N GLY A 258 -27.84 3.02 10.30
CA GLY A 258 -27.93 4.08 11.27
C GLY A 258 -27.66 5.42 10.76
N MET A 259 -27.78 5.57 9.50
CA MET A 259 -28.10 6.88 9.05
C MET A 259 -27.38 7.97 9.75
N VAL A 260 -26.11 7.97 9.58
CA VAL A 260 -25.22 8.96 10.16
C VAL A 260 -25.74 10.37 9.92
N CYS A 261 -26.38 10.58 8.82
CA CYS A 261 -27.09 11.82 8.54
C CYS A 261 -28.56 11.50 8.27
N TRP A 262 -29.33 11.33 9.32
CA TRP A 262 -30.72 11.00 9.22
C TRP A 262 -31.48 11.89 8.23
N GLY A 263 -32.14 11.27 7.26
CA GLY A 263 -32.87 11.97 6.22
C GLY A 263 -32.06 12.35 4.98
N LEU A 264 -30.75 12.16 4.98
CA LEU A 264 -29.94 12.35 3.79
C LEU A 264 -29.74 11.02 3.07
N TRP A 265 -30.52 10.78 2.06
CA TRP A 265 -30.48 9.59 1.22
C TRP A 265 -29.55 9.75 0.01
N ARG A 266 -28.67 10.74 0.07
CA ARG A 266 -27.69 11.04 -0.96
C ARG A 266 -26.31 10.99 -0.36
N PHE A 267 -25.36 10.65 -1.15
CA PHE A 267 -23.96 10.86 -0.83
C PHE A 267 -23.32 11.76 -1.88
N HIS A 268 -22.22 12.34 -1.50
CA HIS A 268 -21.45 13.23 -2.36
C HIS A 268 -20.34 12.45 -3.03
N PRO A 269 -20.51 11.94 -4.26
CA PRO A 269 -19.52 11.15 -4.96
C PRO A 269 -18.21 11.93 -5.18
N GLU A 270 -18.31 13.26 -5.20
CA GLU A 270 -17.16 14.15 -5.28
C GLU A 270 -16.23 14.09 -4.05
N LEU A 271 -16.68 13.49 -2.95
CA LEU A 271 -15.92 13.34 -1.72
C LEU A 271 -15.59 11.88 -1.38
N SER A 272 -15.65 10.99 -2.35
CA SER A 272 -15.47 9.55 -2.18
C SER A 272 -14.12 9.05 -2.66
N VAL A 273 -14.03 7.75 -2.89
CA VAL A 273 -12.89 7.08 -3.54
C VAL A 273 -12.69 7.53 -4.99
N TYR A 274 -13.68 8.13 -5.61
CA TYR A 274 -13.54 8.74 -6.92
C TYR A 274 -12.58 9.94 -6.86
N ARG A 275 -11.87 10.17 -7.95
CA ARG A 275 -11.17 11.44 -8.15
C ARG A 275 -12.19 12.50 -8.55
N THR A 276 -12.18 13.64 -7.90
CA THR A 276 -13.14 14.72 -8.10
C THR A 276 -12.44 16.07 -8.22
N PRO A 277 -13.13 17.13 -8.67
CA PRO A 277 -12.56 18.47 -8.68
C PRO A 277 -12.19 19.02 -7.28
N THR A 278 -12.78 18.46 -6.22
CA THR A 278 -12.55 18.89 -4.84
C THR A 278 -11.46 18.11 -4.12
N GLY A 279 -10.98 17.01 -4.70
CA GLY A 279 -9.89 16.25 -4.13
C GLY A 279 -9.81 14.80 -4.61
N ASP A 280 -8.69 14.17 -4.27
CA ASP A 280 -8.39 12.75 -4.48
C ASP A 280 -7.98 12.12 -3.14
N PHE A 281 -8.97 11.82 -2.32
CA PHE A 281 -8.75 11.48 -0.92
C PHE A 281 -8.31 10.03 -0.66
N PHE A 282 -8.59 9.11 -1.60
CA PHE A 282 -8.31 7.68 -1.46
C PHE A 282 -7.68 7.09 -2.72
N PRO A 283 -6.61 7.69 -3.26
CA PRO A 283 -6.02 7.23 -4.52
C PRO A 283 -5.54 5.78 -4.44
N GLY A 284 -4.96 5.38 -3.32
CA GLY A 284 -4.45 4.03 -3.15
C GLY A 284 -5.54 2.96 -3.14
N ALA A 285 -6.72 3.26 -2.58
CA ALA A 285 -7.86 2.35 -2.62
C ALA A 285 -8.39 2.19 -4.05
N ARG A 286 -8.55 3.31 -4.77
CA ARG A 286 -8.99 3.30 -6.19
C ARG A 286 -8.04 2.50 -7.08
N GLN A 287 -6.74 2.66 -6.88
CA GLN A 287 -5.72 1.99 -7.69
C GLN A 287 -5.70 0.46 -7.57
N MET A 288 -6.31 -0.09 -6.52
CA MET A 288 -6.43 -1.54 -6.31
C MET A 288 -7.77 -2.13 -6.77
N LEU A 289 -8.66 -1.33 -7.36
CA LEU A 289 -9.99 -1.79 -7.75
C LEU A 289 -9.95 -2.72 -8.97
N ALA A 290 -10.65 -3.83 -8.87
CA ALA A 290 -10.99 -4.73 -9.97
C ALA A 290 -12.37 -5.30 -9.75
N ARG A 291 -13.11 -5.60 -10.81
CA ARG A 291 -14.43 -6.23 -10.71
C ARG A 291 -14.30 -7.73 -10.52
N TRP A 292 -15.10 -8.24 -9.61
CA TRP A 292 -15.20 -9.68 -9.28
C TRP A 292 -16.61 -10.22 -9.48
N ASP A 293 -17.58 -9.40 -9.89
CA ASP A 293 -18.97 -9.82 -10.08
C ASP A 293 -19.17 -10.88 -11.18
N GLY A 294 -18.25 -10.98 -12.13
CA GLY A 294 -18.23 -12.05 -13.13
C GLY A 294 -17.82 -13.42 -12.58
N VAL A 295 -17.17 -13.47 -11.41
CA VAL A 295 -16.76 -14.71 -10.74
C VAL A 295 -17.63 -14.98 -9.51
N TYR A 296 -17.90 -13.96 -8.74
CA TYR A 296 -18.71 -13.99 -7.53
C TYR A 296 -19.84 -12.97 -7.66
N PRO A 297 -21.07 -13.39 -8.05
CA PRO A 297 -22.21 -12.48 -8.23
C PRO A 297 -22.60 -11.75 -6.94
N LEU A 298 -23.06 -10.50 -7.08
CA LEU A 298 -23.61 -9.77 -5.93
C LEU A 298 -24.95 -10.38 -5.48
N PRO A 299 -25.21 -10.44 -4.17
CA PRO A 299 -26.51 -10.87 -3.65
C PRO A 299 -27.64 -9.94 -4.09
N LEU A 300 -28.76 -10.51 -4.53
CA LEU A 300 -29.90 -9.74 -5.07
C LEU A 300 -30.61 -8.84 -4.04
N TRP A 301 -30.50 -9.20 -2.76
CA TRP A 301 -31.16 -8.45 -1.65
C TRP A 301 -30.32 -7.31 -1.08
N GLU A 302 -29.06 -7.17 -1.50
CA GLU A 302 -28.19 -6.06 -1.08
C GLU A 302 -28.34 -4.89 -2.07
N GLN A 303 -29.52 -4.24 -2.08
CA GLN A 303 -29.87 -3.23 -3.09
C GLN A 303 -28.94 -2.02 -3.10
N ASP A 304 -28.47 -1.58 -1.94
CA ASP A 304 -27.53 -0.46 -1.88
C ASP A 304 -26.17 -0.82 -2.45
N SER A 305 -25.73 -2.07 -2.25
CA SER A 305 -24.52 -2.58 -2.88
C SER A 305 -24.65 -2.60 -4.39
N TRP A 306 -25.83 -2.90 -4.92
CA TRP A 306 -26.10 -2.86 -6.36
C TRP A 306 -25.91 -1.47 -6.95
N SER A 307 -26.57 -0.44 -6.39
CA SER A 307 -26.43 0.93 -6.89
C SER A 307 -25.01 1.47 -6.68
N THR A 308 -24.37 1.12 -5.59
CA THR A 308 -22.97 1.47 -5.33
C THR A 308 -22.05 0.79 -6.33
N TYR A 309 -22.27 -0.50 -6.60
CA TYR A 309 -21.41 -1.30 -7.45
C TYR A 309 -21.59 -0.98 -8.95
N TYR A 310 -22.83 -0.98 -9.44
CA TYR A 310 -23.10 -0.77 -10.87
C TYR A 310 -23.32 0.68 -11.26
N GLY A 311 -23.52 1.56 -10.29
CA GLY A 311 -23.89 2.95 -10.52
C GLY A 311 -25.39 3.15 -10.75
N GLY A 312 -25.78 4.41 -10.85
CA GLY A 312 -27.16 4.83 -11.03
C GLY A 312 -27.89 5.11 -9.72
N TRP A 313 -29.23 5.15 -9.78
CA TRP A 313 -30.09 5.41 -8.66
C TRP A 313 -30.59 4.09 -8.05
N GLY A 314 -30.32 3.90 -6.76
CA GLY A 314 -30.98 2.88 -5.93
C GLY A 314 -32.15 3.46 -5.15
N VAL A 315 -32.68 2.68 -4.21
CA VAL A 315 -33.76 3.15 -3.33
C VAL A 315 -33.28 4.28 -2.44
N TYR A 316 -32.05 4.20 -1.94
CA TYR A 316 -31.50 5.12 -0.95
C TYR A 316 -30.20 5.81 -1.39
N THR A 317 -29.58 5.35 -2.45
CA THR A 317 -28.25 5.80 -2.87
C THR A 317 -28.19 6.15 -4.34
N PHE A 318 -27.25 7.02 -4.66
CA PHE A 318 -26.81 7.29 -6.02
C PHE A 318 -25.30 7.13 -6.07
N GLY A 319 -24.76 6.49 -7.11
CA GLY A 319 -23.34 6.32 -7.31
C GLY A 319 -22.96 6.26 -8.78
N TYR A 320 -21.67 6.44 -9.06
CA TYR A 320 -21.12 6.26 -10.41
C TYR A 320 -20.72 4.81 -10.70
N GLY A 321 -20.68 3.96 -9.68
CA GLY A 321 -20.29 2.56 -9.79
C GLY A 321 -18.77 2.33 -9.80
N ILE A 322 -18.40 1.05 -9.62
CA ILE A 322 -17.00 0.64 -9.54
C ILE A 322 -16.26 0.88 -10.86
N GLN A 323 -16.92 0.68 -11.99
CA GLN A 323 -16.26 0.84 -13.30
C GLN A 323 -15.75 2.26 -13.50
N PHE A 324 -16.53 3.26 -13.12
CA PHE A 324 -16.13 4.65 -13.17
C PHE A 324 -14.87 4.92 -12.32
N ALA A 325 -14.79 4.34 -11.13
CA ALA A 325 -13.60 4.47 -10.28
C ALA A 325 -12.38 3.74 -10.88
N ILE A 326 -12.58 2.56 -11.47
CA ILE A 326 -11.52 1.81 -12.17
C ILE A 326 -10.95 2.62 -13.34
N ASP A 327 -11.83 3.22 -14.14
CA ASP A 327 -11.44 4.02 -15.31
C ASP A 327 -10.66 5.29 -14.93
N GLN A 328 -10.83 5.76 -13.70
CA GLN A 328 -10.08 6.87 -13.14
C GLN A 328 -8.64 6.52 -12.70
N GLY A 329 -8.23 5.26 -12.77
CA GLY A 329 -6.84 4.92 -12.52
C GLY A 329 -6.58 3.68 -11.67
N SER A 330 -7.32 2.58 -11.88
CA SER A 330 -6.88 1.28 -11.36
C SER A 330 -5.54 0.87 -11.97
N LEU A 331 -4.66 0.31 -11.14
CA LEU A 331 -3.34 -0.19 -11.53
C LEU A 331 -3.29 -1.71 -11.63
N VAL A 332 -4.39 -2.40 -11.35
CA VAL A 332 -4.42 -3.88 -11.31
C VAL A 332 -3.98 -4.49 -12.63
N SER A 333 -4.47 -3.99 -13.75
CA SER A 333 -4.05 -4.48 -15.07
C SER A 333 -2.56 -4.27 -15.32
N ALA A 334 -2.02 -3.11 -14.95
CA ALA A 334 -0.59 -2.81 -15.09
C ALA A 334 0.26 -3.78 -14.24
N VAL A 335 -0.14 -4.02 -12.99
CA VAL A 335 0.56 -4.93 -12.06
C VAL A 335 0.48 -6.39 -12.54
N LEU A 336 -0.66 -6.83 -13.07
CA LEU A 336 -0.82 -8.19 -13.59
C LEU A 336 -0.03 -8.45 -14.89
N ASN A 337 0.21 -7.41 -15.67
CA ASN A 337 0.95 -7.50 -16.94
C ASN A 337 2.46 -7.25 -16.76
N ALA A 338 2.87 -6.66 -15.65
CA ALA A 338 4.28 -6.52 -15.30
C ALA A 338 4.83 -7.82 -14.70
N SER A 339 6.14 -8.04 -14.89
CA SER A 339 6.80 -9.26 -14.42
C SER A 339 7.73 -8.96 -13.24
N ILE A 340 7.55 -9.70 -12.14
CA ILE A 340 8.57 -9.76 -11.09
C ILE A 340 9.75 -10.57 -11.62
N PRO A 341 11.01 -10.07 -11.54
CA PRO A 341 12.19 -10.79 -12.02
C PRO A 341 12.34 -12.18 -11.40
N ALA A 342 12.84 -13.14 -12.17
CA ALA A 342 13.04 -14.53 -11.72
C ALA A 342 14.06 -14.67 -10.56
N SER A 343 14.88 -13.66 -10.34
CA SER A 343 15.83 -13.60 -9.21
C SER A 343 15.14 -13.38 -7.86
N VAL A 344 13.88 -12.93 -7.84
CA VAL A 344 13.11 -12.68 -6.63
C VAL A 344 12.25 -13.89 -6.31
N GLN A 345 12.45 -14.47 -5.14
CA GLN A 345 11.61 -15.55 -4.62
C GLN A 345 10.33 -14.95 -4.03
N VAL A 346 9.19 -15.25 -4.62
CA VAL A 346 7.89 -14.70 -4.18
C VAL A 346 7.10 -15.75 -3.43
N TYR A 347 6.57 -15.32 -2.29
CA TYR A 347 5.71 -16.11 -1.43
C TYR A 347 4.38 -15.40 -1.24
N LEU A 348 3.27 -16.13 -1.36
CA LEU A 348 1.92 -15.61 -1.18
C LEU A 348 1.28 -16.27 0.03
N LEU A 349 0.76 -15.44 0.95
CA LEU A 349 0.03 -15.88 2.14
C LEU A 349 -1.37 -15.33 2.09
N SER A 350 -2.36 -16.20 2.04
CA SER A 350 -3.78 -15.86 2.01
C SER A 350 -4.50 -16.42 3.23
N GLY A 351 -5.57 -15.76 3.66
CA GLY A 351 -6.55 -16.29 4.60
C GLY A 351 -7.85 -16.66 3.90
N ASN A 352 -8.72 -17.39 4.58
CA ASN A 352 -10.02 -17.78 4.04
C ASN A 352 -11.18 -17.65 5.04
N ALA A 353 -11.02 -16.86 6.10
CA ALA A 353 -12.07 -16.59 7.06
C ALA A 353 -12.65 -15.19 6.90
N ALA A 354 -13.91 -15.11 6.50
CA ALA A 354 -14.65 -13.86 6.39
C ALA A 354 -15.33 -13.52 7.74
N ASP A 355 -14.50 -13.35 8.81
CA ASP A 355 -14.97 -13.20 10.19
C ASP A 355 -14.36 -11.99 10.92
N ILE A 356 -13.95 -10.94 10.21
CA ILE A 356 -13.44 -9.72 10.83
C ILE A 356 -14.56 -9.05 11.61
N PRO A 357 -14.40 -8.82 12.92
CA PRO A 357 -15.43 -8.17 13.73
C PRO A 357 -15.65 -6.71 13.32
N GLY A 358 -16.90 -6.27 13.33
CA GLY A 358 -17.26 -4.86 13.15
C GLY A 358 -17.22 -4.33 11.72
N ILE A 359 -16.99 -5.19 10.73
CA ILE A 359 -17.05 -4.83 9.31
C ILE A 359 -18.00 -5.72 8.53
N HIS A 360 -18.40 -5.27 7.36
CA HIS A 360 -19.06 -6.10 6.37
C HIS A 360 -18.01 -6.92 5.63
N ASN A 361 -17.90 -8.20 5.99
CA ASN A 361 -16.92 -9.08 5.40
C ASN A 361 -17.29 -9.48 3.97
N GLU A 362 -16.28 -9.63 3.13
CA GLU A 362 -16.46 -10.29 1.85
C GLU A 362 -16.81 -11.78 2.07
N HIS A 363 -18.04 -12.15 1.74
CA HIS A 363 -18.60 -13.47 2.01
C HIS A 363 -19.22 -14.12 0.76
N THR A 364 -19.15 -13.47 -0.39
CA THR A 364 -19.77 -13.96 -1.63
C THR A 364 -18.91 -15.00 -2.35
N GLY A 365 -17.66 -15.17 -1.88
CA GLY A 365 -16.73 -16.21 -2.33
C GLY A 365 -15.66 -16.47 -1.27
N PRO A 366 -14.75 -17.44 -1.50
CA PRO A 366 -13.63 -17.68 -0.60
C PRO A 366 -12.78 -16.42 -0.44
N SER A 367 -12.67 -15.90 0.79
CA SER A 367 -11.98 -14.65 1.09
C SER A 367 -11.45 -14.63 2.52
N ASP A 368 -10.57 -13.68 2.81
CA ASP A 368 -10.10 -13.36 4.16
C ASP A 368 -10.96 -12.29 4.85
N GLY A 369 -12.12 -11.97 4.26
CA GLY A 369 -13.05 -10.93 4.70
C GLY A 369 -12.92 -9.60 3.96
N ILE A 370 -11.82 -9.37 3.23
CA ILE A 370 -11.56 -8.17 2.43
C ILE A 370 -11.14 -8.52 0.99
N VAL A 371 -10.25 -9.48 0.84
CA VAL A 371 -9.69 -9.87 -0.44
C VAL A 371 -10.07 -11.31 -0.75
N PHE A 372 -10.60 -11.57 -1.94
CA PHE A 372 -10.85 -12.94 -2.39
C PHE A 372 -9.54 -13.73 -2.46
N VAL A 373 -9.59 -15.00 -2.06
CA VAL A 373 -8.46 -15.93 -2.21
C VAL A 373 -7.99 -15.99 -3.67
N ALA A 374 -8.92 -15.97 -4.62
CA ALA A 374 -8.60 -15.94 -6.05
C ALA A 374 -7.77 -14.71 -6.47
N SER A 375 -7.85 -13.60 -5.72
CA SER A 375 -7.00 -12.42 -5.90
C SER A 375 -5.68 -12.56 -5.15
N SER A 376 -5.73 -12.87 -3.86
CA SER A 376 -4.52 -12.89 -3.01
C SER A 376 -3.55 -14.00 -3.38
N ALA A 377 -4.04 -15.15 -3.82
CA ALA A 377 -3.24 -16.28 -4.31
C ALA A 377 -2.89 -16.19 -5.81
N ASN A 378 -3.23 -15.08 -6.48
CA ASN A 378 -2.98 -14.92 -7.92
C ASN A 378 -1.50 -14.73 -8.21
N THR A 379 -0.96 -15.58 -9.11
CA THR A 379 0.48 -15.63 -9.45
C THR A 379 0.82 -15.02 -10.81
N ARG A 380 -0.15 -14.42 -11.51
CA ARG A 380 0.10 -13.80 -12.82
C ARG A 380 1.16 -12.71 -12.72
N GLY A 381 2.14 -12.74 -13.61
CA GLY A 381 3.26 -11.80 -13.62
C GLY A 381 4.34 -12.12 -12.57
N ILE A 382 4.30 -13.27 -11.90
CA ILE A 382 5.32 -13.71 -10.95
C ILE A 382 6.12 -14.86 -11.56
N ASN A 383 7.40 -14.61 -11.86
CA ASN A 383 8.24 -15.59 -12.55
C ASN A 383 8.71 -16.73 -11.63
N THR A 384 8.94 -16.45 -10.34
CA THR A 384 9.38 -17.45 -9.36
C THR A 384 8.47 -17.45 -8.14
N VAL A 385 7.48 -18.34 -8.15
CA VAL A 385 6.60 -18.60 -6.99
C VAL A 385 7.26 -19.67 -6.14
N SER A 386 7.80 -19.28 -4.98
CA SER A 386 8.48 -20.19 -4.04
C SER A 386 7.55 -20.72 -2.95
N GLY A 387 6.38 -20.13 -2.78
CA GLY A 387 5.32 -20.61 -1.89
C GLY A 387 3.99 -19.89 -2.15
N ASN A 388 2.88 -20.63 -2.02
CA ASN A 388 1.54 -20.07 -2.12
C ASN A 388 0.65 -20.85 -1.14
N VAL A 389 0.37 -20.25 0.02
CA VAL A 389 -0.28 -20.92 1.14
C VAL A 389 -1.56 -20.17 1.54
N ILE A 390 -2.61 -20.95 1.75
CA ILE A 390 -3.88 -20.45 2.29
C ILE A 390 -4.01 -20.98 3.72
N LEU A 391 -4.03 -20.09 4.70
CA LEU A 391 -4.22 -20.43 6.11
C LEU A 391 -5.71 -20.44 6.45
N ASN A 392 -6.21 -21.64 6.75
CA ASN A 392 -7.60 -21.82 7.09
C ASN A 392 -7.94 -21.17 8.44
N GLY A 393 -9.08 -20.47 8.50
CA GLY A 393 -9.57 -19.84 9.72
C GLY A 393 -8.89 -18.51 10.07
N LEU A 394 -8.02 -17.99 9.20
CA LEU A 394 -7.44 -16.66 9.38
C LEU A 394 -8.12 -15.64 8.47
N ASN A 395 -8.56 -14.54 9.08
CA ASN A 395 -9.02 -13.37 8.34
C ASN A 395 -7.86 -12.43 7.99
N HIS A 396 -8.16 -11.41 7.20
CA HIS A 396 -7.19 -10.46 6.67
C HIS A 396 -6.28 -9.83 7.73
N LEU A 397 -6.83 -9.52 8.90
CA LEU A 397 -6.09 -8.88 9.99
C LEU A 397 -5.29 -9.88 10.83
N LYS A 398 -5.77 -11.12 10.97
CA LYS A 398 -5.04 -12.18 11.69
C LYS A 398 -3.79 -12.64 10.94
N LEU A 399 -3.71 -12.43 9.62
CA LEU A 399 -2.56 -12.84 8.81
C LEU A 399 -1.24 -12.17 9.20
N ILE A 400 -1.25 -11.07 9.94
CA ILE A 400 -0.02 -10.33 10.30
C ILE A 400 0.50 -10.65 11.71
N TRP A 401 -0.29 -11.36 12.55
CA TRP A 401 0.09 -11.58 13.94
C TRP A 401 -0.23 -12.98 14.47
N ALA A 402 -1.11 -13.76 13.81
CA ALA A 402 -1.42 -15.09 14.30
C ALA A 402 -0.19 -16.01 14.20
N ASP A 403 0.03 -16.86 15.20
CA ASP A 403 1.20 -17.75 15.29
C ASP A 403 1.40 -18.58 14.02
N ALA A 404 0.33 -19.13 13.44
CA ALA A 404 0.41 -19.90 12.21
C ALA A 404 0.96 -19.07 11.04
N ALA A 405 0.56 -17.80 10.93
CA ALA A 405 1.04 -16.88 9.91
C ALA A 405 2.49 -16.47 10.17
N MET A 406 2.84 -16.11 11.41
CA MET A 406 4.21 -15.71 11.78
C MET A 406 5.21 -16.84 11.56
N ASN A 407 4.84 -18.08 11.93
CA ASN A 407 5.69 -19.27 11.70
C ASN A 407 5.85 -19.57 10.21
N GLN A 408 4.79 -19.42 9.41
CA GLN A 408 4.86 -19.60 7.95
C GLN A 408 5.78 -18.56 7.31
N ILE A 409 5.66 -17.29 7.70
CA ILE A 409 6.52 -16.20 7.22
C ILE A 409 7.98 -16.49 7.58
N GLU A 410 8.24 -16.84 8.84
CA GLU A 410 9.60 -17.15 9.32
C GLU A 410 10.22 -18.31 8.56
N SER A 411 9.46 -19.38 8.30
CA SER A 411 9.93 -20.53 7.52
C SER A 411 10.39 -20.14 6.11
N TRP A 412 9.78 -19.14 5.51
CA TRP A 412 10.16 -18.63 4.19
C TRP A 412 11.38 -17.70 4.24
N LEU A 413 11.63 -17.03 5.35
CA LEU A 413 12.75 -16.11 5.51
C LEU A 413 14.08 -16.82 5.83
N GLN A 414 14.05 -18.08 6.25
CA GLN A 414 15.24 -18.93 6.53
C GLN A 414 16.17 -19.19 5.33
#